data_e8254aa5e967795711299719ecd8ad2d
#
_entry.id   e8254aa5e967795711299719ecd8ad2d
#
_cell.length_a   1.000
_cell.length_b   1.000
_cell.length_c   1.000
_cell.angle_alpha   90.00
_cell.angle_beta   90.00
_cell.angle_gamma   90.00
#
_symmetry.space_group_name_H-M   'P 1'
#
loop_
_entity.id
_entity.type
_entity.pdbx_description
1 polymer ?
#
loop_
_entity_poly.entity_id
_entity_poly.type
_entity_poly.pdbx_seq_one_letter_code
_entity_poly.pdbx_strand_id
1 'polypeptide(L)'
;MVERRTSPDRRQVHRGGRREDDHAGRPVILVVDDHADSRELVAAVLTDVGAAIAEAATGGDALQRAWSQPYPHLVLIDLSLPDCHGTDVVRMLKQDVRTRDIPVVALSASVMAADKERAAEAGCAEFIEKPVIPDTLIDVIRRVLGAAGTF
;
A
#
# COMPACT_ATOMS: atom_id res chain seq x y z
N MET A 1 -1.33 -2.61 -34.98
CA MET A 1 -1.27 -3.11 -34.31
C MET A 1 -1.39 -3.10 -33.86
N VAL A 2 -1.21 -2.65 -34.17
CA VAL A 2 -1.13 -3.17 -33.42
C VAL A 2 -1.28 -3.08 -32.88
N GLU A 3 -1.13 -2.90 -33.01
CA GLU A 3 -1.19 -3.29 -32.24
C GLU A 3 -1.09 -3.25 -31.63
N ARG A 4 -0.89 -2.87 -32.11
CA ARG A 4 -0.81 -3.17 -31.32
C ARG A 4 -0.66 -3.22 -30.62
N ARG A 5 -0.47 -3.01 -31.14
CA ARG A 5 -0.37 -3.41 -30.37
C ARG A 5 -0.25 -3.60 -29.69
N THR A 6 -0.11 -3.37 -30.63
CA THR A 6 -0.05 -4.00 -29.94
C THR A 6 -0.08 -4.09 -29.34
N SER A 7 0.23 -3.94 -29.62
CA SER A 7 0.23 -4.54 -28.93
C SER A 7 0.10 -4.49 -28.25
N PRO A 8 0.31 -4.32 -28.55
CA PRO A 8 0.21 -4.80 -27.83
C PRO A 8 -0.04 -4.76 -27.14
N ASP A 9 0.41 -4.57 -27.85
CA ASP A 9 0.23 -5.12 -27.17
C ASP A 9 -0.06 -5.13 -26.35
N ARG A 10 0.18 -5.02 -26.24
CA ARG A 10 -0.06 -5.46 -25.52
C ARG A 10 -0.19 -5.56 -24.78
N ARG A 11 0.09 -5.22 -25.46
CA ARG A 11 -0.06 -5.72 -24.89
C ARG A 11 -0.63 -5.58 -24.17
N GLN A 12 -0.64 -5.32 -24.59
CA GLN A 12 -1.21 -5.69 -24.06
C GLN A 12 -1.87 -5.90 -23.56
N VAL A 13 -1.62 -5.50 -23.87
CA VAL A 13 -2.20 -6.19 -23.47
C VAL A 13 -2.73 -6.45 -22.98
N HIS A 14 -2.79 -6.23 -22.99
CA HIS A 14 -3.36 -6.96 -22.45
C HIS A 14 -3.39 -7.12 -22.24
N ARG A 15 -3.19 -6.89 -22.41
CA ARG A 15 -3.42 -7.34 -22.29
C ARG A 15 -3.28 -6.96 -21.94
N GLY A 16 -3.30 -6.32 -22.07
CA GLY A 16 -3.47 -6.12 -21.78
C GLY A 16 -3.19 -5.46 -20.94
N GLY A 17 -2.64 -4.82 -21.14
CA GLY A 17 -2.26 -3.95 -20.09
C GLY A 17 -2.83 -4.37 -18.77
N ARG A 18 -2.37 -3.78 -17.70
CA ARG A 18 -3.00 -4.09 -16.43
C ARG A 18 -4.39 -3.53 -16.42
N ARG A 19 -5.33 -4.40 -16.27
CA ARG A 19 -6.73 -4.04 -16.19
C ARG A 19 -7.25 -4.22 -14.79
N GLU A 20 -8.37 -3.60 -14.49
CA GLU A 20 -8.98 -3.74 -13.18
C GLU A 20 -9.39 -5.18 -12.90
N ASP A 21 -9.84 -5.90 -13.92
CA ASP A 21 -10.24 -7.29 -13.76
C ASP A 21 -9.06 -8.21 -13.45
N ASP A 22 -7.82 -7.78 -13.72
CA ASP A 22 -6.63 -8.54 -13.31
C ASP A 22 -6.50 -8.61 -11.80
N HIS A 23 -7.15 -7.71 -11.09
CA HIS A 23 -7.13 -7.68 -9.63
C HIS A 23 -8.43 -8.19 -9.03
N ALA A 24 -9.35 -8.70 -9.86
CA ALA A 24 -10.64 -9.18 -9.39
C ALA A 24 -10.45 -10.26 -8.32
N GLY A 25 -11.08 -10.08 -7.17
CA GLY A 25 -10.98 -11.01 -6.06
C GLY A 25 -9.71 -10.87 -5.24
N ARG A 26 -8.79 -9.98 -5.62
CA ARG A 26 -7.55 -9.76 -4.88
C ARG A 26 -7.49 -8.32 -4.38
N PRO A 27 -7.25 -8.12 -3.08
CA PRO A 27 -7.08 -6.75 -2.59
C PRO A 27 -5.78 -6.15 -3.12
N VAL A 28 -5.84 -4.88 -3.47
CA VAL A 28 -4.65 -4.13 -3.90
C VAL A 28 -4.07 -3.45 -2.66
N ILE A 29 -2.81 -3.72 -2.37
CA ILE A 29 -2.11 -3.13 -1.24
C ILE A 29 -0.98 -2.26 -1.78
N LEU A 30 -0.98 -0.99 -1.38
CA LEU A 30 0.09 -0.06 -1.71
C LEU A 30 1.14 -0.13 -0.61
N VAL A 31 2.35 -0.51 -0.98
CA VAL A 31 3.49 -0.61 -0.05
C VAL A 31 4.42 0.57 -0.29
N VAL A 32 4.58 1.41 0.73
CA VAL A 32 5.38 2.63 0.65
C VAL A 32 6.58 2.50 1.58
N ASP A 33 7.77 2.37 1.01
CA ASP A 33 9.01 2.21 1.76
C ASP A 33 10.16 2.58 0.81
N ASP A 34 11.06 3.45 1.24
CA ASP A 34 12.20 3.85 0.41
C ASP A 34 13.33 2.82 0.39
N HIS A 35 13.29 1.85 1.30
CA HIS A 35 14.27 0.76 1.33
C HIS A 35 13.79 -0.38 0.44
N ALA A 36 14.48 -0.59 -0.68
CA ALA A 36 14.06 -1.60 -1.66
C ALA A 36 13.95 -3.00 -1.06
N ASP A 37 14.91 -3.40 -0.23
CA ASP A 37 14.91 -4.73 0.37
C ASP A 37 13.69 -4.94 1.26
N SER A 38 13.36 -3.97 2.09
CA SER A 38 12.20 -4.01 2.98
C SER A 38 10.91 -4.06 2.17
N ARG A 39 10.83 -3.21 1.15
CA ARG A 39 9.64 -3.13 0.28
C ARG A 39 9.42 -4.44 -0.46
N GLU A 40 10.49 -5.04 -0.98
CA GLU A 40 10.41 -6.31 -1.71
C GLU A 40 9.99 -7.46 -0.81
N LEU A 41 10.52 -7.50 0.41
CA LEU A 41 10.13 -8.53 1.37
C LEU A 41 8.63 -8.46 1.68
N VAL A 42 8.15 -7.27 2.00
CA VAL A 42 6.73 -7.05 2.31
C VAL A 42 5.87 -7.42 1.10
N ALA A 43 6.27 -6.98 -0.09
CA ALA A 43 5.53 -7.29 -1.31
C ALA A 43 5.46 -8.80 -1.56
N ALA A 44 6.57 -9.50 -1.35
CA ALA A 44 6.60 -10.96 -1.55
C ALA A 44 5.69 -11.69 -0.57
N VAL A 45 5.73 -11.30 0.71
CA VAL A 45 4.88 -11.92 1.74
C VAL A 45 3.40 -11.73 1.41
N LEU A 46 3.01 -10.51 1.03
CA LEU A 46 1.62 -10.20 0.77
C LEU A 46 1.12 -10.79 -0.55
N THR A 47 1.97 -10.85 -1.57
CA THR A 47 1.63 -11.53 -2.83
C THR A 47 1.35 -13.01 -2.57
N ASP A 48 2.13 -13.61 -1.70
CA ASP A 48 2.01 -15.03 -1.37
C ASP A 48 0.66 -15.36 -0.71
N VAL A 49 0.07 -14.41 -0.01
CA VAL A 49 -1.24 -14.61 0.63
C VAL A 49 -2.40 -14.05 -0.20
N GLY A 50 -2.14 -13.68 -1.46
CA GLY A 50 -3.20 -13.38 -2.41
C GLY A 50 -3.45 -11.91 -2.70
N ALA A 51 -2.58 -11.00 -2.28
CA ALA A 51 -2.74 -9.59 -2.57
C ALA A 51 -2.10 -9.20 -3.90
N ALA A 52 -2.63 -8.18 -4.54
CA ALA A 52 -1.98 -7.51 -5.66
C ALA A 52 -1.24 -6.30 -5.08
N ILE A 53 0.00 -6.08 -5.50
CA ILE A 53 0.88 -5.10 -4.86
C ILE A 53 1.17 -3.93 -5.80
N ALA A 54 1.00 -2.71 -5.28
CA ALA A 54 1.55 -1.50 -5.87
C ALA A 54 2.65 -1.01 -4.93
N GLU A 55 3.68 -0.39 -5.48
CA GLU A 55 4.84 0.03 -4.69
C GLU A 55 5.15 1.50 -4.91
N ALA A 56 5.64 2.15 -3.86
CA ALA A 56 6.12 3.53 -3.94
C ALA A 56 7.32 3.68 -3.00
N ALA A 57 8.29 4.50 -3.41
CA ALA A 57 9.50 4.73 -2.64
C ALA A 57 9.51 6.09 -1.95
N THR A 58 8.57 6.97 -2.29
CA THR A 58 8.49 8.33 -1.73
C THR A 58 7.05 8.66 -1.39
N GLY A 59 6.87 9.71 -0.59
CA GLY A 59 5.54 10.20 -0.24
C GLY A 59 4.79 10.72 -1.46
N GLY A 60 5.48 11.45 -2.35
CA GLY A 60 4.86 11.94 -3.58
C GLY A 60 4.36 10.84 -4.48
N ASP A 61 5.17 9.81 -4.67
CA ASP A 61 4.77 8.63 -5.44
C ASP A 61 3.60 7.89 -4.79
N ALA A 62 3.63 7.80 -3.46
CA ALA A 62 2.55 7.15 -2.73
C ALA A 62 1.21 7.85 -2.98
N LEU A 63 1.19 9.17 -2.94
CA LEU A 63 -0.04 9.94 -3.18
C LEU A 63 -0.52 9.75 -4.62
N GLN A 64 0.38 9.79 -5.60
CA GLN A 64 -0.01 9.57 -6.97
C GLN A 64 -0.64 8.20 -7.18
N ARG A 65 -0.05 7.17 -6.59
CA ARG A 65 -0.57 5.82 -6.75
C ARG A 65 -1.88 5.62 -6.01
N ALA A 66 -2.01 6.21 -4.81
CA ALA A 66 -3.23 6.09 -4.03
C ALA A 66 -4.41 6.79 -4.70
N TRP A 67 -4.14 7.86 -5.44
CA TRP A 67 -5.17 8.65 -6.13
C TRP A 67 -5.42 8.19 -7.57
N SER A 68 -4.83 7.08 -7.98
CA SER A 68 -4.99 6.51 -9.31
C SER A 68 -5.65 5.14 -9.22
N GLN A 69 -6.45 4.80 -10.23
CA GLN A 69 -7.10 3.49 -10.27
C GLN A 69 -6.13 2.44 -10.78
N PRO A 70 -6.23 1.20 -10.25
CA PRO A 70 -7.18 0.81 -9.20
C PRO A 70 -6.78 1.37 -7.85
N TYR A 71 -7.74 1.91 -7.12
CA TYR A 71 -7.46 2.46 -5.80
C TYR A 71 -7.06 1.32 -4.86
N PRO A 72 -6.08 1.55 -3.97
CA PRO A 72 -5.70 0.49 -3.03
C PRO A 72 -6.80 0.23 -2.00
N HIS A 73 -6.84 -1.01 -1.52
CA HIS A 73 -7.72 -1.40 -0.43
C HIS A 73 -7.07 -1.17 0.92
N LEU A 74 -5.75 -1.03 0.93
CA LEU A 74 -4.97 -0.79 2.13
C LEU A 74 -3.64 -0.15 1.74
N VAL A 75 -3.13 0.73 2.59
CA VAL A 75 -1.81 1.34 2.41
C VAL A 75 -0.93 0.94 3.59
N LEU A 76 0.24 0.36 3.29
CA LEU A 76 1.31 0.14 4.25
C LEU A 76 2.35 1.22 4.01
N ILE A 77 2.65 2.02 5.02
CA ILE A 77 3.54 3.16 4.84
C ILE A 77 4.61 3.23 5.92
N ASP A 78 5.87 3.29 5.48
CA ASP A 78 6.98 3.61 6.37
C ASP A 78 6.87 5.08 6.76
N LEU A 79 6.98 5.35 8.05
CA LEU A 79 6.89 6.72 8.54
C LEU A 79 8.13 7.56 8.25
N SER A 80 9.27 6.92 7.94
CA SER A 80 10.52 7.62 7.60
C SER A 80 10.73 7.55 6.09
N LEU A 81 10.27 8.57 5.38
CA LEU A 81 10.42 8.65 3.92
C LEU A 81 11.45 9.73 3.56
N PRO A 82 12.07 9.67 2.37
CA PRO A 82 13.13 10.63 2.03
C PRO A 82 12.61 12.03 1.79
N ASP A 83 11.38 12.19 1.37
CA ASP A 83 10.82 13.50 1.00
C ASP A 83 9.88 14.08 2.06
N CYS A 84 9.45 13.27 3.02
CA CYS A 84 8.51 13.74 4.05
C CYS A 84 8.36 12.73 5.16
N HIS A 85 7.68 13.12 6.23
CA HIS A 85 7.26 12.17 7.26
C HIS A 85 6.01 11.44 6.78
N GLY A 86 5.97 10.12 6.99
CA GLY A 86 4.84 9.32 6.52
C GLY A 86 3.49 9.78 7.06
N THR A 87 3.45 10.34 8.28
CA THR A 87 2.19 10.85 8.84
C THR A 87 1.60 11.98 8.02
N ASP A 88 2.45 12.77 7.34
CA ASP A 88 1.95 13.83 6.46
C ASP A 88 1.19 13.23 5.27
N VAL A 89 1.72 12.15 4.71
CA VAL A 89 1.05 11.42 3.62
C VAL A 89 -0.29 10.86 4.12
N VAL A 90 -0.29 10.25 5.32
CA VAL A 90 -1.51 9.70 5.89
C VAL A 90 -2.58 10.78 6.05
N ARG A 91 -2.20 11.95 6.56
CA ARG A 91 -3.15 13.05 6.71
C ARG A 91 -3.74 13.47 5.38
N MET A 92 -2.90 13.57 4.35
CA MET A 92 -3.39 13.92 3.01
C MET A 92 -4.34 12.88 2.44
N LEU A 93 -4.05 11.59 2.66
CA LEU A 93 -4.95 10.52 2.24
C LEU A 93 -6.29 10.62 2.96
N LYS A 94 -6.27 10.95 4.25
CA LYS A 94 -7.50 11.04 5.06
C LYS A 94 -8.32 12.28 4.76
N GLN A 95 -7.72 13.30 4.16
CA GLN A 95 -8.40 14.53 3.78
C GLN A 95 -9.03 14.46 2.38
N ASP A 96 -8.68 13.47 1.59
CA ASP A 96 -9.16 13.32 0.21
C ASP A 96 -10.30 12.32 0.16
N VAL A 97 -11.40 12.70 -0.49
CA VAL A 97 -12.60 11.86 -0.55
C VAL A 97 -12.33 10.51 -1.23
N ARG A 98 -11.33 10.45 -2.13
CA ARG A 98 -10.99 9.22 -2.85
C ARG A 98 -10.33 8.18 -1.95
N THR A 99 -9.66 8.61 -0.88
CA THR A 99 -8.78 7.72 -0.10
C THR A 99 -9.07 7.73 1.39
N ARG A 100 -9.96 8.62 1.86
CA ARG A 100 -10.18 8.77 3.31
C ARG A 100 -10.66 7.51 4.00
N ASP A 101 -11.34 6.62 3.27
CA ASP A 101 -11.88 5.38 3.86
C ASP A 101 -10.93 4.20 3.70
N ILE A 102 -9.79 4.39 3.04
CA ILE A 102 -8.80 3.33 2.87
C ILE A 102 -7.99 3.20 4.16
N PRO A 103 -7.96 2.02 4.78
CA PRO A 103 -7.16 1.84 5.99
C PRO A 103 -5.67 1.97 5.71
N VAL A 104 -4.96 2.58 6.66
CA VAL A 104 -3.52 2.80 6.56
C VAL A 104 -2.86 2.13 7.75
N VAL A 105 -1.82 1.35 7.49
CA VAL A 105 -1.00 0.69 8.51
C VAL A 105 0.40 1.29 8.46
N ALA A 106 0.85 1.81 9.58
CA ALA A 106 2.18 2.42 9.67
C ALA A 106 3.25 1.39 9.96
N LEU A 107 4.41 1.56 9.31
CA LEU A 107 5.62 0.79 9.59
C LEU A 107 6.64 1.76 10.18
N SER A 108 7.30 1.38 11.28
CA SER A 108 8.29 2.28 11.87
C SER A 108 9.33 1.50 12.67
N ALA A 109 10.57 1.98 12.63
CA ALA A 109 11.64 1.46 13.48
C ALA A 109 11.55 2.04 14.89
N SER A 110 10.79 3.11 15.08
CA SER A 110 10.64 3.74 16.38
C SER A 110 9.57 3.03 17.19
N VAL A 111 9.88 2.77 18.48
CA VAL A 111 8.95 2.12 19.41
C VAL A 111 8.41 3.09 20.45
N MET A 112 8.68 4.38 20.27
CA MET A 112 8.25 5.39 21.23
C MET A 112 6.74 5.53 21.21
N ALA A 113 6.14 5.66 22.40
CA ALA A 113 4.70 5.81 22.52
C ALA A 113 4.21 7.06 21.78
N ALA A 114 5.00 8.15 21.81
CA ALA A 114 4.63 9.39 21.12
C ALA A 114 4.51 9.20 19.61
N ASP A 115 5.35 8.34 19.03
CA ASP A 115 5.30 8.07 17.59
C ASP A 115 4.06 7.25 17.22
N LYS A 116 3.70 6.31 18.07
CA LYS A 116 2.48 5.52 17.87
C LYS A 116 1.24 6.39 17.98
N GLU A 117 1.22 7.29 18.95
CA GLU A 117 0.12 8.23 19.12
C GLU A 117 -0.01 9.16 17.91
N ARG A 118 1.13 9.64 17.40
CA ARG A 118 1.14 10.52 16.23
C ARG A 118 0.60 9.81 15.00
N ALA A 119 0.97 8.54 14.83
CA ALA A 119 0.45 7.73 13.72
C ALA A 119 -1.06 7.56 13.86
N ALA A 120 -1.55 7.24 15.05
CA ALA A 120 -2.98 7.06 15.30
C ALA A 120 -3.74 8.36 15.06
N GLU A 121 -3.22 9.50 15.51
CA GLU A 121 -3.84 10.80 15.31
C GLU A 121 -3.89 11.20 13.83
N ALA A 122 -2.90 10.78 13.06
CA ALA A 122 -2.88 11.03 11.62
C ALA A 122 -3.94 10.21 10.89
N GLY A 123 -4.41 9.12 11.48
CA GLY A 123 -5.44 8.28 10.92
C GLY A 123 -5.04 6.84 10.63
N CYS A 124 -3.89 6.38 11.12
CA CYS A 124 -3.46 5.00 10.93
C CYS A 124 -4.33 4.06 11.76
N ALA A 125 -4.73 2.95 11.15
CA ALA A 125 -5.54 1.92 11.81
C ALA A 125 -4.69 1.03 12.71
N GLU A 126 -3.45 0.77 12.31
CA GLU A 126 -2.53 -0.13 13.01
C GLU A 126 -1.10 0.39 12.84
N PHE A 127 -0.21 -0.13 13.67
CA PHE A 127 1.21 0.23 13.68
C PHE A 127 2.01 -1.06 13.77
N ILE A 128 2.97 -1.23 12.85
CA ILE A 128 3.86 -2.40 12.86
C ILE A 128 5.28 -1.91 13.08
N GLU A 129 5.94 -2.50 14.06
CA GLU A 129 7.31 -2.19 14.41
C GLU A 129 8.27 -2.92 13.47
N LYS A 130 9.29 -2.23 12.98
CA LYS A 130 10.33 -2.88 12.19
C LYS A 130 11.37 -3.52 13.11
N PRO A 131 12.01 -4.62 12.70
CA PRO A 131 11.90 -5.29 11.40
C PRO A 131 10.55 -6.00 11.26
N VAL A 132 10.03 -6.02 10.04
CA VAL A 132 8.72 -6.62 9.77
C VAL A 132 8.84 -8.14 9.85
N ILE A 133 8.02 -8.74 10.71
CA ILE A 133 7.95 -10.19 10.86
C ILE A 133 6.78 -10.68 10.02
N PRO A 134 7.00 -11.61 9.07
CA PRO A 134 5.96 -12.02 8.13
C PRO A 134 4.64 -12.43 8.77
N ASP A 135 4.67 -13.24 9.83
CA ASP A 135 3.44 -13.70 10.48
C ASP A 135 2.67 -12.54 11.11
N THR A 136 3.38 -11.60 11.74
CA THR A 136 2.77 -10.41 12.32
C THR A 136 2.14 -9.54 11.23
N LEU A 137 2.85 -9.36 10.12
CA LEU A 137 2.35 -8.59 8.99
C LEU A 137 1.05 -9.19 8.47
N ILE A 138 1.04 -10.49 8.22
CA ILE A 138 -0.12 -11.20 7.70
C ILE A 138 -1.31 -11.06 8.64
N ASP A 139 -1.08 -11.23 9.95
CA ASP A 139 -2.14 -11.12 10.95
C ASP A 139 -2.76 -9.73 10.96
N VAL A 140 -1.92 -8.68 10.92
CA VAL A 140 -2.41 -7.30 10.92
C VAL A 140 -3.22 -7.02 9.64
N ILE A 141 -2.69 -7.43 8.49
CA ILE A 141 -3.36 -7.19 7.22
C ILE A 141 -4.72 -7.90 7.18
N ARG A 142 -4.77 -9.15 7.62
CA ARG A 142 -6.04 -9.90 7.65
C ARG A 142 -7.04 -9.24 8.59
N ARG A 143 -6.59 -8.80 9.75
CA ARG A 143 -7.46 -8.14 10.72
C ARG A 143 -8.04 -6.85 10.13
N VAL A 144 -7.20 -6.02 9.53
CA VAL A 144 -7.61 -4.73 8.99
C VAL A 144 -8.52 -4.89 7.77
N LEU A 145 -8.13 -5.73 6.82
CA LEU A 145 -8.95 -5.96 5.61
C LEU A 145 -10.19 -6.77 5.92
N GLY A 146 -10.11 -7.69 6.88
CA GLY A 146 -11.26 -8.45 7.31
C GLY A 146 -12.33 -7.57 7.94
N ALA A 147 -11.92 -6.60 8.75
CA ALA A 147 -12.83 -5.62 9.34
C ALA A 147 -13.49 -4.75 8.28
N ALA A 148 -12.78 -4.48 7.17
CA ALA A 148 -13.32 -3.72 6.03
C ALA A 148 -14.15 -4.59 5.08
N GLY A 149 -14.23 -5.91 5.33
CA GLY A 149 -14.99 -6.83 4.49
C GLY A 149 -14.28 -7.19 3.19
N THR A 150 -12.98 -6.98 3.11
CA THR A 150 -12.24 -7.11 1.84
C THR A 150 -11.46 -8.43 1.72
N PHE A 151 -11.07 -9.03 2.83
CA PHE A 151 -10.07 -10.12 2.76
C PHE A 151 -10.49 -11.35 3.52
#